data_11889cb4135c972074e804d68d92f2f9
#
_entry.id   11889cb4135c972074e804d68d92f2f9
#
_cell.length_a   1.000
_cell.length_b   1.000
_cell.length_c   1.000
_cell.angle_alpha   90.00
_cell.angle_beta   90.00
_cell.angle_gamma   90.00
#
_symmetry.space_group_name_H-M   'P 1'
#
loop_
_entity.id
_entity.type
_entity.pdbx_description
1 polymer ?
#
loop_
_entity_poly.entity_id
_entity_poly.type
_entity_poly.pdbx_seq_one_letter_code
_entity_poly.pdbx_strand_id
1 'polypeptide(L)'
;MTYLTGDTHGDFQRIAHFCARMHTKPSDIMIILGDAGINFYGGWRDQHKKKFISALPITLFCIHGNHEQRPATIPSYTEREWHGGAVYVEEQYPSILFAKDGEVYDLNGMRAIVIGGAYSIDWMLRIPGRSWWPDEQPSQKIKDKVVQTLDTCGWQVDTVLSHTCPYPYEPREAFLPMIDQSTVDDSTEKWLEEIERKLKYDHWFCGHWHIDKHIDRMHFLFHSVEAAPQLLTGG
;
A
#
# COMPACT_ATOMS: atom_id res chain seq x y z
N MET A 1 16.58 3.25 -7.61
CA MET A 1 16.43 3.02 -6.15
C MET A 1 14.96 2.85 -5.84
N THR A 2 14.62 2.04 -4.81
CA THR A 2 13.25 1.88 -4.32
C THR A 2 13.19 2.36 -2.87
N TYR A 3 12.16 3.15 -2.56
CA TYR A 3 11.91 3.74 -1.25
C TYR A 3 10.48 3.40 -0.82
N LEU A 4 10.24 3.35 0.50
CA LEU A 4 8.92 3.08 1.08
C LEU A 4 8.54 4.18 2.07
N THR A 5 7.27 4.52 2.12
CA THR A 5 6.68 5.40 3.14
C THR A 5 5.25 4.97 3.43
N GLY A 6 4.72 5.36 4.57
CA GLY A 6 3.31 5.12 4.91
C GLY A 6 2.36 6.14 4.27
N ASP A 7 1.19 6.20 4.86
CA ASP A 7 0.05 7.00 4.44
C ASP A 7 0.41 8.45 4.16
N THR A 8 0.10 8.93 2.97
CA THR A 8 0.32 10.34 2.62
C THR A 8 -0.92 11.20 2.80
N HIS A 9 -2.11 10.61 2.74
CA HIS A 9 -3.40 11.32 2.78
C HIS A 9 -3.46 12.56 1.87
N GLY A 10 -2.71 12.50 0.76
CA GLY A 10 -2.61 13.58 -0.22
C GLY A 10 -1.62 14.69 0.14
N ASP A 11 -0.83 14.54 1.20
CA ASP A 11 0.34 15.39 1.46
C ASP A 11 1.56 14.88 0.69
N PHE A 12 1.69 15.36 -0.55
CA PHE A 12 2.83 15.03 -1.41
C PHE A 12 3.98 16.04 -1.31
N GLN A 13 3.88 17.06 -0.46
CA GLN A 13 4.99 17.99 -0.25
C GLN A 13 6.20 17.27 0.37
N ARG A 14 5.96 16.34 1.30
CA ARG A 14 7.04 15.53 1.87
C ARG A 14 7.75 14.69 0.82
N ILE A 15 7.02 14.17 -0.18
CA ILE A 15 7.61 13.41 -1.29
C ILE A 15 8.43 14.36 -2.20
N ALA A 16 7.91 15.56 -2.49
CA ALA A 16 8.65 16.56 -3.27
C ALA A 16 9.96 16.98 -2.57
N HIS A 17 9.92 17.23 -1.26
CA HIS A 17 11.11 17.53 -0.46
C HIS A 17 12.10 16.36 -0.45
N PHE A 18 11.59 15.13 -0.34
CA PHE A 18 12.42 13.93 -0.44
C PHE A 18 13.11 13.84 -1.80
N CYS A 19 12.37 14.00 -2.90
CA CYS A 19 12.92 13.98 -4.25
C CYS A 19 14.03 15.02 -4.44
N ALA A 20 13.81 16.24 -3.97
CA ALA A 20 14.80 17.31 -4.04
C ALA A 20 16.07 17.00 -3.25
N ARG A 21 15.92 16.46 -2.02
CA ARG A 21 17.04 16.09 -1.14
C ARG A 21 17.84 14.91 -1.67
N MET A 22 17.15 13.89 -2.19
CA MET A 22 17.78 12.64 -2.65
C MET A 22 18.19 12.69 -4.12
N HIS A 23 17.85 13.77 -4.85
CA HIS A 23 18.09 13.89 -6.29
C HIS A 23 17.55 12.69 -7.07
N THR A 24 16.30 12.31 -6.77
CA THR A 24 15.64 11.16 -7.41
C THR A 24 15.48 11.33 -8.90
N LYS A 25 15.27 10.22 -9.58
CA LYS A 25 15.06 10.15 -11.03
C LYS A 25 13.72 9.47 -11.32
N PRO A 26 13.13 9.65 -12.52
CA PRO A 26 11.89 8.96 -12.89
C PRO A 26 11.95 7.43 -12.82
N SER A 27 13.16 6.84 -12.87
CA SER A 27 13.37 5.40 -12.68
C SER A 27 13.42 4.97 -11.20
N ASP A 28 13.48 5.90 -10.26
CA ASP A 28 13.36 5.58 -8.85
C ASP A 28 11.89 5.36 -8.49
N ILE A 29 11.62 4.52 -7.49
CA ILE A 29 10.27 4.12 -7.09
C ILE A 29 10.05 4.59 -5.66
N MET A 30 8.91 5.25 -5.41
CA MET A 30 8.38 5.50 -4.07
C MET A 30 7.15 4.63 -3.86
N ILE A 31 7.23 3.67 -2.97
CA ILE A 31 6.11 2.84 -2.53
C ILE A 31 5.36 3.60 -1.43
N ILE A 32 4.05 3.78 -1.61
CA ILE A 32 3.14 4.32 -0.59
C ILE A 32 2.29 3.16 -0.08
N LEU A 33 2.39 2.87 1.21
CA LEU A 33 1.78 1.70 1.85
C LEU A 33 0.28 1.89 2.16
N GLY A 34 -0.45 2.40 1.18
CA GLY A 34 -1.89 2.71 1.25
C GLY A 34 -2.15 4.16 1.62
N ASP A 35 -3.41 4.54 1.54
CA ASP A 35 -3.91 5.87 1.86
C ASP A 35 -3.11 7.00 1.19
N ALA A 36 -2.82 6.81 -0.10
CA ALA A 36 -2.13 7.82 -0.89
C ALA A 36 -2.95 9.13 -0.98
N GLY A 37 -4.26 9.04 -0.85
CA GLY A 37 -5.18 10.18 -0.92
C GLY A 37 -5.31 10.75 -2.34
N ILE A 38 -5.15 9.90 -3.36
CA ILE A 38 -5.22 10.26 -4.77
C ILE A 38 -6.64 10.09 -5.32
N ASN A 39 -7.31 8.99 -4.99
CA ASN A 39 -8.65 8.64 -5.47
C ASN A 39 -9.72 8.82 -4.37
N PHE A 40 -9.61 9.89 -3.60
CA PHE A 40 -10.51 10.15 -2.46
C PHE A 40 -11.66 11.09 -2.82
N TYR A 41 -11.39 12.22 -3.48
CA TYR A 41 -12.42 13.24 -3.73
C TYR A 41 -13.20 13.00 -5.04
N GLY A 42 -12.59 12.31 -5.99
CA GLY A 42 -13.05 12.31 -7.38
C GLY A 42 -12.90 13.69 -8.05
N GLY A 43 -12.93 13.72 -9.35
CA GLY A 43 -12.93 14.97 -10.11
C GLY A 43 -11.68 15.85 -9.95
N TRP A 44 -11.88 17.19 -9.96
CA TRP A 44 -10.79 18.16 -10.13
C TRP A 44 -9.75 18.16 -8.99
N ARG A 45 -10.16 17.82 -7.75
CA ARG A 45 -9.22 17.80 -6.61
C ARG A 45 -8.17 16.71 -6.77
N ASP A 46 -8.60 15.51 -7.14
CA ASP A 46 -7.67 14.40 -7.38
C ASP A 46 -6.84 14.65 -8.64
N GLN A 47 -7.44 15.23 -9.68
CA GLN A 47 -6.72 15.64 -10.90
C GLN A 47 -5.62 16.67 -10.58
N HIS A 48 -5.89 17.63 -9.70
CA HIS A 48 -4.88 18.61 -9.29
C HIS A 48 -3.70 17.95 -8.55
N LYS A 49 -3.99 17.00 -7.63
CA LYS A 49 -2.96 16.21 -6.95
C LYS A 49 -2.16 15.37 -7.94
N LYS A 50 -2.82 14.62 -8.83
CA LYS A 50 -2.16 13.79 -9.84
C LYS A 50 -1.25 14.61 -10.74
N LYS A 51 -1.68 15.80 -11.15
CA LYS A 51 -0.86 16.73 -11.94
C LYS A 51 0.40 17.20 -11.19
N PHE A 52 0.27 17.51 -9.90
CA PHE A 52 1.41 17.88 -9.06
C PHE A 52 2.40 16.71 -8.93
N ILE A 53 1.90 15.51 -8.60
CA ILE A 53 2.72 14.31 -8.39
C ILE A 53 3.44 13.91 -9.68
N SER A 54 2.75 13.95 -10.84
CA SER A 54 3.32 13.53 -12.11
C SER A 54 4.48 14.41 -12.60
N ALA A 55 4.66 15.59 -11.99
CA ALA A 55 5.81 16.46 -12.23
C ALA A 55 7.04 16.12 -11.37
N LEU A 56 6.90 15.24 -10.38
CA LEU A 56 8.01 14.83 -9.52
C LEU A 56 8.92 13.84 -10.25
N PRO A 57 10.25 13.91 -10.05
CA PRO A 57 11.21 13.01 -10.67
C PRO A 57 11.27 11.67 -9.93
N ILE A 58 10.13 10.95 -9.86
CA ILE A 58 10.01 9.64 -9.23
C ILE A 58 8.74 8.94 -9.74
N THR A 59 8.74 7.62 -9.78
CA THR A 59 7.53 6.83 -10.01
C THR A 59 6.88 6.49 -8.68
N LEU A 60 5.60 6.81 -8.51
CA LEU A 60 4.82 6.38 -7.34
C LEU A 60 4.21 5.00 -7.61
N PHE A 61 4.37 4.10 -6.65
CA PHE A 61 3.74 2.79 -6.61
C PHE A 61 2.89 2.71 -5.34
N CYS A 62 1.57 2.89 -5.50
CA CYS A 62 0.64 3.01 -4.38
C CYS A 62 -0.03 1.66 -4.10
N ILE A 63 -0.06 1.24 -2.86
CA ILE A 63 -0.90 0.16 -2.38
C ILE A 63 -2.27 0.73 -2.05
N HIS A 64 -3.35 -0.02 -2.24
CA HIS A 64 -4.68 0.43 -1.89
C HIS A 64 -4.82 0.53 -0.35
N GLY A 65 -5.30 1.68 0.13
CA GLY A 65 -5.67 1.91 1.53
C GLY A 65 -7.19 1.84 1.76
N ASN A 66 -7.65 2.22 2.96
CA ASN A 66 -9.08 2.28 3.26
C ASN A 66 -9.69 3.67 3.01
N HIS A 67 -8.88 4.71 2.82
CA HIS A 67 -9.31 6.08 2.56
C HIS A 67 -9.26 6.47 1.08
N GLU A 68 -9.53 5.54 0.17
CA GLU A 68 -9.52 5.82 -1.26
C GLU A 68 -10.34 4.81 -2.04
N GLN A 69 -10.91 5.27 -3.17
CA GLN A 69 -11.64 4.38 -4.08
C GLN A 69 -10.65 3.44 -4.79
N ARG A 70 -11.02 2.15 -4.90
CA ARG A 70 -10.21 1.18 -5.65
C ARG A 70 -10.09 1.55 -7.12
N PRO A 71 -8.88 1.62 -7.69
CA PRO A 71 -8.68 1.96 -9.09
C PRO A 71 -9.46 1.08 -10.06
N ALA A 72 -9.66 -0.21 -9.74
CA ALA A 72 -10.45 -1.15 -10.53
C ALA A 72 -11.91 -0.71 -10.76
N THR A 73 -12.44 0.18 -9.91
CA THR A 73 -13.82 0.71 -10.02
C THR A 73 -13.89 2.09 -10.68
N ILE A 74 -12.74 2.67 -11.06
CA ILE A 74 -12.64 3.98 -11.67
C ILE A 74 -12.41 3.81 -13.18
N PRO A 75 -13.32 4.28 -14.06
CA PRO A 75 -13.26 4.01 -15.51
C PRO A 75 -12.02 4.54 -16.23
N SER A 76 -11.30 5.52 -15.67
CA SER A 76 -10.10 6.10 -16.28
C SER A 76 -8.85 5.25 -16.11
N TYR A 77 -8.88 4.27 -15.20
CA TYR A 77 -7.76 3.35 -14.99
C TYR A 77 -7.82 2.18 -15.95
N THR A 78 -6.64 1.79 -16.43
CA THR A 78 -6.42 0.59 -17.23
C THR A 78 -5.37 -0.29 -16.56
N GLU A 79 -5.42 -1.60 -16.83
CA GLU A 79 -4.38 -2.51 -16.37
C GLU A 79 -3.18 -2.47 -17.32
N ARG A 80 -1.97 -2.51 -16.76
CA ARG A 80 -0.70 -2.62 -17.48
C ARG A 80 0.24 -3.53 -16.73
N GLU A 81 1.05 -4.30 -17.45
CA GLU A 81 2.15 -5.06 -16.85
C GLU A 81 3.27 -4.10 -16.42
N TRP A 82 3.80 -4.32 -15.20
CA TRP A 82 4.89 -3.55 -14.63
C TRP A 82 5.65 -4.40 -13.61
N HIS A 83 6.95 -4.55 -13.78
CA HIS A 83 7.81 -5.33 -12.87
C HIS A 83 7.30 -6.75 -12.55
N GLY A 84 6.75 -7.44 -13.54
CA GLY A 84 6.26 -8.83 -13.42
C GLY A 84 4.86 -8.99 -12.87
N GLY A 85 4.18 -7.91 -12.47
CA GLY A 85 2.79 -7.91 -12.00
C GLY A 85 1.93 -6.90 -12.77
N ALA A 86 0.60 -7.00 -12.62
CA ALA A 86 -0.33 -6.04 -13.20
C ALA A 86 -0.50 -4.82 -12.26
N VAL A 87 -0.52 -3.62 -12.83
CA VAL A 87 -0.82 -2.36 -12.13
C VAL A 87 -2.00 -1.65 -12.78
N TYR A 88 -2.70 -0.84 -12.01
CA TYR A 88 -3.67 0.12 -12.53
C TYR A 88 -2.98 1.45 -12.78
N VAL A 89 -3.22 2.05 -13.95
CA VAL A 89 -2.62 3.31 -14.37
C VAL A 89 -3.59 4.11 -15.21
N GLU A 90 -3.57 5.43 -15.06
CA GLU A 90 -4.23 6.35 -15.98
C GLU A 90 -3.22 6.81 -17.05
N GLU A 91 -3.63 6.78 -18.32
CA GLU A 91 -2.77 7.16 -19.45
C GLU A 91 -2.18 8.59 -19.28
N GLN A 92 -2.97 9.49 -18.71
CA GLN A 92 -2.56 10.87 -18.46
C GLN A 92 -1.47 11.00 -17.38
N TYR A 93 -1.35 10.01 -16.47
CA TYR A 93 -0.43 10.04 -15.32
C TYR A 93 0.40 8.75 -15.20
N PRO A 94 1.25 8.46 -16.21
CA PRO A 94 1.93 7.17 -16.32
C PRO A 94 2.96 6.88 -15.21
N SER A 95 3.33 7.87 -14.42
CA SER A 95 4.23 7.73 -13.25
C SER A 95 3.49 7.49 -11.93
N ILE A 96 2.16 7.38 -11.95
CA ILE A 96 1.34 7.08 -10.78
C ILE A 96 0.71 5.72 -10.99
N LEU A 97 1.21 4.72 -10.30
CA LEU A 97 0.81 3.33 -10.43
C LEU A 97 0.11 2.87 -9.15
N PHE A 98 -0.98 2.15 -9.30
CA PHE A 98 -1.60 1.43 -8.19
C PHE A 98 -1.36 -0.06 -8.35
N ALA A 99 -0.85 -0.68 -7.29
CA ALA A 99 -0.66 -2.12 -7.25
C ALA A 99 -2.00 -2.86 -7.35
N LYS A 100 -1.96 -4.03 -7.95
CA LYS A 100 -3.09 -4.95 -7.95
C LYS A 100 -2.88 -5.98 -6.84
N ASP A 101 -3.87 -6.13 -5.97
CA ASP A 101 -3.78 -7.07 -4.85
C ASP A 101 -3.53 -8.50 -5.33
N GLY A 102 -2.65 -9.20 -4.62
CA GLY A 102 -2.28 -10.57 -4.91
C GLY A 102 -1.29 -10.73 -6.07
N GLU A 103 -0.77 -9.65 -6.64
CA GLU A 103 0.35 -9.71 -7.59
C GLU A 103 1.70 -9.70 -6.86
N VAL A 104 2.71 -10.30 -7.50
CA VAL A 104 4.10 -10.26 -7.05
C VAL A 104 4.91 -9.43 -8.03
N TYR A 105 5.66 -8.47 -7.50
CA TYR A 105 6.49 -7.56 -8.28
C TYR A 105 7.97 -7.79 -7.99
N ASP A 106 8.81 -7.68 -9.02
CA ASP A 106 10.26 -7.60 -8.86
C ASP A 106 10.68 -6.13 -8.74
N LEU A 107 10.88 -5.69 -7.53
CA LEU A 107 11.27 -4.32 -7.22
C LEU A 107 12.79 -4.22 -7.03
N ASN A 108 13.54 -4.21 -8.14
CA ASN A 108 15.00 -4.22 -8.17
C ASN A 108 15.62 -5.47 -7.51
N GLY A 109 15.10 -6.64 -7.85
CA GLY A 109 15.53 -7.93 -7.33
C GLY A 109 14.79 -8.36 -6.05
N MET A 110 14.02 -7.48 -5.41
CA MET A 110 13.17 -7.81 -4.26
C MET A 110 11.79 -8.27 -4.75
N ARG A 111 11.47 -9.54 -4.53
CA ARG A 111 10.15 -10.12 -4.85
C ARG A 111 9.15 -9.74 -3.77
N ALA A 112 8.23 -8.85 -4.11
CA ALA A 112 7.26 -8.30 -3.17
C ALA A 112 5.83 -8.66 -3.55
N ILE A 113 5.07 -9.31 -2.64
CA ILE A 113 3.62 -9.49 -2.78
C ILE A 113 2.89 -8.27 -2.20
N VAL A 114 1.79 -7.87 -2.86
CA VAL A 114 0.97 -6.73 -2.41
C VAL A 114 -0.39 -7.18 -1.89
N ILE A 115 -0.79 -6.63 -0.75
CA ILE A 115 -2.09 -6.88 -0.10
C ILE A 115 -2.61 -5.55 0.47
N GLY A 116 -3.53 -4.90 -0.25
CA GLY A 116 -4.10 -3.61 0.15
C GLY A 116 -5.39 -3.73 0.95
N GLY A 117 -5.78 -2.62 1.54
CA GLY A 117 -7.03 -2.44 2.27
C GLY A 117 -6.93 -2.69 3.78
N ALA A 118 -7.84 -2.06 4.50
CA ALA A 118 -8.05 -2.18 5.94
C ALA A 118 -9.46 -1.69 6.30
N TYR A 119 -9.88 -1.88 7.54
CA TYR A 119 -11.16 -1.40 8.05
C TYR A 119 -11.06 0.05 8.52
N SER A 120 -12.07 0.87 8.19
CA SER A 120 -12.19 2.25 8.67
C SER A 120 -12.98 2.31 9.96
N ILE A 121 -12.34 2.60 11.08
CA ILE A 121 -13.01 2.71 12.39
C ILE A 121 -14.05 3.84 12.47
N ASP A 122 -14.02 4.79 11.55
CA ASP A 122 -14.91 5.95 11.46
C ASP A 122 -15.92 5.87 10.29
N TRP A 123 -16.08 4.69 9.67
CA TRP A 123 -16.97 4.51 8.52
C TRP A 123 -18.41 5.01 8.75
N MET A 124 -18.92 4.89 10.01
CA MET A 124 -20.26 5.36 10.38
C MET A 124 -20.41 6.90 10.26
N LEU A 125 -19.32 7.65 10.30
CA LEU A 125 -19.29 9.11 10.14
C LEU A 125 -19.06 9.54 8.70
N ARG A 126 -18.86 8.59 7.78
CA ARG A 126 -18.51 8.82 6.39
C ARG A 126 -19.71 8.60 5.47
N ILE A 127 -19.60 9.08 4.24
CA ILE A 127 -20.65 8.97 3.22
C ILE A 127 -20.25 7.91 2.21
N PRO A 128 -21.03 6.81 2.07
CA PRO A 128 -20.77 5.77 1.09
C PRO A 128 -20.63 6.32 -0.34
N GLY A 129 -19.61 5.88 -1.07
CA GLY A 129 -19.30 6.31 -2.43
C GLY A 129 -18.73 7.74 -2.55
N ARG A 130 -18.42 8.42 -1.43
CA ARG A 130 -17.83 9.76 -1.41
C ARG A 130 -16.64 9.91 -0.48
N SER A 131 -16.68 9.31 0.70
CA SER A 131 -15.61 9.34 1.69
C SER A 131 -15.41 7.99 2.38
N TRP A 132 -16.18 6.99 1.96
CA TRP A 132 -16.05 5.60 2.36
C TRP A 132 -16.53 4.69 1.23
N TRP A 133 -15.86 3.56 1.05
CA TRP A 133 -16.17 2.57 0.03
C TRP A 133 -16.29 1.19 0.68
N PRO A 134 -17.40 0.45 0.42
CA PRO A 134 -17.64 -0.87 1.05
C PRO A 134 -16.60 -1.93 0.70
N ASP A 135 -15.78 -1.69 -0.32
CA ASP A 135 -14.69 -2.55 -0.78
C ASP A 135 -13.32 -2.11 -0.23
N GLU A 136 -13.30 -1.34 0.88
CA GLU A 136 -12.08 -0.90 1.54
C GLU A 136 -11.21 -2.06 2.02
N GLN A 137 -11.82 -3.15 2.53
CA GLN A 137 -11.13 -4.37 2.90
C GLN A 137 -10.98 -5.34 1.72
N PRO A 138 -10.03 -6.29 1.75
CA PRO A 138 -9.91 -7.31 0.72
C PRO A 138 -11.15 -8.19 0.63
N SER A 139 -11.80 -8.20 -0.53
CA SER A 139 -12.92 -9.11 -0.80
C SER A 139 -12.44 -10.58 -0.83
N GLN A 140 -13.38 -11.54 -0.71
CA GLN A 140 -13.03 -12.96 -0.80
C GLN A 140 -12.28 -13.28 -2.10
N LYS A 141 -12.68 -12.66 -3.22
CA LYS A 141 -11.97 -12.83 -4.50
C LYS A 141 -10.50 -12.37 -4.44
N ILE A 142 -10.21 -11.28 -3.72
CA ILE A 142 -8.84 -10.82 -3.51
C ILE A 142 -8.09 -11.81 -2.61
N LYS A 143 -8.72 -12.26 -1.51
CA LYS A 143 -8.14 -13.25 -0.60
C LYS A 143 -7.79 -14.55 -1.32
N ASP A 144 -8.68 -15.06 -2.15
CA ASP A 144 -8.46 -16.27 -2.95
C ASP A 144 -7.30 -16.07 -3.96
N LYS A 145 -7.23 -14.89 -4.61
CA LYS A 145 -6.12 -14.58 -5.54
C LYS A 145 -4.77 -14.53 -4.81
N VAL A 146 -4.71 -13.91 -3.63
CA VAL A 146 -3.48 -13.86 -2.81
C VAL A 146 -3.02 -15.27 -2.47
N VAL A 147 -3.93 -16.13 -1.96
CA VAL A 147 -3.60 -17.52 -1.62
C VAL A 147 -3.11 -18.29 -2.84
N GLN A 148 -3.80 -18.18 -3.98
CA GLN A 148 -3.40 -18.82 -5.24
C GLN A 148 -1.99 -18.38 -5.67
N THR A 149 -1.70 -17.10 -5.57
CA THR A 149 -0.37 -16.55 -5.90
C THR A 149 0.70 -17.09 -4.97
N LEU A 150 0.43 -17.13 -3.66
CA LEU A 150 1.34 -17.68 -2.66
C LEU A 150 1.58 -19.19 -2.88
N ASP A 151 0.54 -19.96 -3.21
CA ASP A 151 0.69 -21.36 -3.59
C ASP A 151 1.63 -21.52 -4.80
N THR A 152 1.48 -20.67 -5.82
CA THR A 152 2.34 -20.67 -7.02
C THR A 152 3.79 -20.31 -6.69
N CYS A 153 4.01 -19.39 -5.72
CA CYS A 153 5.33 -19.00 -5.24
C CYS A 153 5.92 -19.97 -4.19
N GLY A 154 5.24 -21.07 -3.87
CA GLY A 154 5.66 -22.00 -2.82
C GLY A 154 5.69 -21.39 -1.43
N TRP A 155 4.82 -20.40 -1.17
CA TRP A 155 4.74 -19.64 0.09
C TRP A 155 6.07 -19.01 0.50
N GLN A 156 6.76 -18.42 -0.48
CA GLN A 156 8.03 -17.72 -0.25
C GLN A 156 8.12 -16.46 -1.12
N VAL A 157 8.36 -15.33 -0.49
CA VAL A 157 8.66 -14.02 -1.09
C VAL A 157 9.71 -13.32 -0.25
N ASP A 158 10.38 -12.30 -0.77
CA ASP A 158 11.36 -11.56 0.03
C ASP A 158 10.63 -10.55 0.93
N THR A 159 9.55 -9.95 0.42
CA THR A 159 8.84 -8.87 1.12
C THR A 159 7.33 -8.98 0.95
N VAL A 160 6.61 -8.61 2.00
CA VAL A 160 5.17 -8.32 1.95
C VAL A 160 4.95 -6.82 2.05
N LEU A 161 4.14 -6.27 1.16
CA LEU A 161 3.72 -4.89 1.17
C LEU A 161 2.20 -4.87 1.40
N SER A 162 1.78 -4.44 2.57
CA SER A 162 0.34 -4.36 2.90
C SER A 162 -0.05 -2.98 3.39
N HIS A 163 -1.36 -2.72 3.45
CA HIS A 163 -1.82 -1.49 4.10
C HIS A 163 -1.85 -1.67 5.62
N THR A 164 -2.53 -2.70 6.14
CA THR A 164 -2.52 -3.04 7.57
C THR A 164 -1.60 -4.23 7.88
N CYS A 165 -1.50 -4.65 9.13
CA CYS A 165 -0.59 -5.69 9.62
C CYS A 165 -1.33 -6.98 10.03
N PRO A 166 -0.63 -8.12 10.22
CA PRO A 166 -1.20 -9.30 10.87
C PRO A 166 -1.60 -9.01 12.33
N TYR A 167 -2.70 -9.60 12.79
CA TYR A 167 -3.35 -9.36 14.07
C TYR A 167 -2.42 -9.34 15.30
N PRO A 168 -1.43 -10.26 15.48
CA PRO A 168 -0.52 -10.22 16.62
C PRO A 168 0.38 -8.99 16.70
N TYR A 169 0.55 -8.29 15.60
CA TYR A 169 1.43 -7.12 15.48
C TYR A 169 0.68 -5.78 15.58
N GLU A 170 -0.65 -5.80 15.77
CA GLU A 170 -1.40 -4.57 15.95
C GLU A 170 -0.77 -3.68 17.03
N PRO A 171 -0.41 -2.44 16.70
CA PRO A 171 0.22 -1.53 17.65
C PRO A 171 -0.84 -0.95 18.59
N ARG A 172 -1.19 -1.66 19.65
CA ARG A 172 -2.26 -1.29 20.58
C ARG A 172 -2.08 0.09 21.22
N GLU A 173 -0.83 0.58 21.29
CA GLU A 173 -0.50 1.94 21.72
C GLU A 173 -0.99 3.02 20.75
N ALA A 174 -1.27 2.68 19.49
CA ALA A 174 -1.84 3.58 18.49
C ALA A 174 -3.38 3.59 18.49
N PHE A 175 -4.02 2.71 19.26
CA PHE A 175 -5.47 2.63 19.32
C PHE A 175 -6.07 3.91 19.90
N LEU A 176 -7.12 4.42 19.26
CA LEU A 176 -7.82 5.61 19.74
C LEU A 176 -8.64 5.26 20.98
N PRO A 177 -8.42 5.93 22.13
CA PRO A 177 -9.08 5.57 23.40
C PRO A 177 -10.61 5.65 23.39
N MET A 178 -11.17 6.43 22.43
CA MET A 178 -12.62 6.63 22.29
C MET A 178 -13.31 5.55 21.45
N ILE A 179 -12.56 4.66 20.83
CA ILE A 179 -13.11 3.60 19.97
C ILE A 179 -13.21 2.31 20.79
N ASP A 180 -14.43 1.77 20.85
CA ASP A 180 -14.65 0.44 21.43
C ASP A 180 -14.11 -0.61 20.45
N GLN A 181 -12.99 -1.23 20.81
CA GLN A 181 -12.29 -2.21 19.98
C GLN A 181 -13.14 -3.46 19.71
N SER A 182 -14.14 -3.76 20.53
CA SER A 182 -15.05 -4.88 20.28
C SER A 182 -15.97 -4.68 19.06
N THR A 183 -16.07 -3.44 18.56
CA THR A 183 -16.88 -3.07 17.39
C THR A 183 -16.06 -2.95 16.10
N VAL A 184 -14.74 -3.07 16.19
CA VAL A 184 -13.82 -2.99 15.04
C VAL A 184 -13.80 -4.32 14.31
N ASP A 185 -13.92 -4.30 12.99
CA ASP A 185 -13.78 -5.50 12.16
C ASP A 185 -12.29 -5.76 11.87
N ASP A 186 -11.69 -6.64 12.64
CA ASP A 186 -10.30 -7.08 12.53
C ASP A 186 -10.11 -8.31 11.62
N SER A 187 -11.11 -8.58 10.76
CA SER A 187 -11.09 -9.78 9.89
C SER A 187 -9.96 -9.76 8.86
N THR A 188 -9.50 -8.58 8.44
CA THR A 188 -8.34 -8.44 7.54
C THR A 188 -7.06 -8.80 8.26
N GLU A 189 -6.83 -8.28 9.46
CA GLU A 189 -5.64 -8.53 10.29
C GLU A 189 -5.54 -10.01 10.68
N LYS A 190 -6.66 -10.65 11.05
CA LYS A 190 -6.73 -12.08 11.33
C LYS A 190 -6.43 -12.94 10.10
N TRP A 191 -6.93 -12.56 8.94
CA TRP A 191 -6.58 -13.25 7.71
C TRP A 191 -5.09 -13.05 7.34
N LEU A 192 -4.52 -11.87 7.55
CA LEU A 192 -3.09 -11.64 7.37
C LEU A 192 -2.24 -12.46 8.34
N GLU A 193 -2.71 -12.70 9.57
CA GLU A 193 -2.06 -13.61 10.52
C GLU A 193 -2.02 -15.06 9.99
N GLU A 194 -3.10 -15.55 9.35
CA GLU A 194 -3.10 -16.87 8.73
C GLU A 194 -2.03 -16.99 7.61
N ILE A 195 -1.85 -15.92 6.83
CA ILE A 195 -0.79 -15.83 5.82
C ILE A 195 0.58 -15.81 6.47
N GLU A 196 0.78 -14.94 7.47
CA GLU A 196 2.05 -14.73 8.16
C GLU A 196 2.59 -16.04 8.76
N ARG A 197 1.72 -16.84 9.39
CA ARG A 197 2.09 -18.12 9.98
C ARG A 197 2.66 -19.15 8.99
N LYS A 198 2.34 -19.04 7.71
CA LYS A 198 2.72 -20.00 6.66
C LYS A 198 3.80 -19.45 5.73
N LEU A 199 3.83 -18.14 5.54
CA LEU A 199 4.68 -17.48 4.56
C LEU A 199 6.12 -17.38 5.05
N LYS A 200 7.08 -17.72 4.19
CA LYS A 200 8.50 -17.39 4.38
C LYS A 200 8.78 -16.03 3.73
N TYR A 201 9.22 -15.07 4.54
CA TYR A 201 9.54 -13.71 4.11
C TYR A 201 10.65 -13.11 4.98
N ASP A 202 11.33 -12.09 4.48
CA ASP A 202 12.38 -11.38 5.21
C ASP A 202 11.85 -10.08 5.84
N HIS A 203 10.99 -9.34 5.12
CA HIS A 203 10.44 -8.07 5.55
C HIS A 203 8.94 -7.98 5.28
N TRP A 204 8.21 -7.32 6.19
CA TRP A 204 6.82 -6.96 6.02
C TRP A 204 6.64 -5.47 6.30
N PHE A 205 6.25 -4.69 5.29
CA PHE A 205 6.02 -3.26 5.43
C PHE A 205 4.53 -2.96 5.39
N CYS A 206 4.05 -2.11 6.32
CA CYS A 206 2.67 -1.65 6.37
C CYS A 206 2.54 -0.19 6.81
N GLY A 207 1.42 0.44 6.45
CA GLY A 207 0.97 1.77 6.86
C GLY A 207 -0.14 1.71 7.91
N HIS A 208 -1.25 2.45 7.65
CA HIS A 208 -2.53 2.44 8.36
C HIS A 208 -2.51 2.95 9.81
N TRP A 209 -1.54 2.52 10.59
CA TRP A 209 -1.48 2.76 12.04
C TRP A 209 -0.90 4.14 12.42
N HIS A 210 -0.45 4.92 11.46
CA HIS A 210 0.13 6.26 11.64
C HIS A 210 1.28 6.31 12.65
N ILE A 211 2.10 5.28 12.68
CA ILE A 211 3.31 5.19 13.51
C ILE A 211 4.51 4.78 12.67
N ASP A 212 5.69 5.19 13.12
CA ASP A 212 6.97 4.69 12.62
C ASP A 212 7.53 3.74 13.68
N LYS A 213 7.55 2.42 13.41
CA LYS A 213 7.95 1.39 14.38
C LYS A 213 8.44 0.13 13.68
N HIS A 214 9.41 -0.53 14.29
CA HIS A 214 9.88 -1.84 13.85
C HIS A 214 9.67 -2.87 14.95
N ILE A 215 9.15 -4.05 14.59
CA ILE A 215 9.01 -5.21 15.45
C ILE A 215 9.49 -6.42 14.67
N ASP A 216 10.65 -6.95 14.99
CA ASP A 216 11.30 -8.05 14.25
C ASP A 216 11.39 -7.75 12.75
N ARG A 217 10.62 -8.46 11.92
CA ARG A 217 10.57 -8.29 10.46
C ARG A 217 9.44 -7.36 9.99
N MET A 218 8.64 -6.84 10.95
CA MET A 218 7.51 -5.96 10.68
C MET A 218 7.93 -4.49 10.77
N HIS A 219 7.67 -3.73 9.72
CA HIS A 219 8.00 -2.31 9.59
C HIS A 219 6.72 -1.51 9.40
N PHE A 220 6.37 -0.73 10.40
CA PHE A 220 5.28 0.24 10.34
C PHE A 220 5.87 1.57 9.89
N LEU A 221 5.33 2.12 8.80
CA LEU A 221 5.78 3.40 8.26
C LEU A 221 4.64 4.40 8.23
N PHE A 222 4.94 5.63 8.60
CA PHE A 222 4.03 6.77 8.48
C PHE A 222 4.74 7.97 7.86
N HIS A 223 5.55 8.69 8.64
CA HIS A 223 6.30 9.85 8.17
C HIS A 223 7.70 9.51 7.66
N SER A 224 8.27 8.44 8.13
CA SER A 224 9.60 8.00 7.69
C SER A 224 9.58 7.56 6.23
N VAL A 225 10.73 7.69 5.60
CA VAL A 225 11.02 7.13 4.29
C VAL A 225 12.22 6.22 4.42
N GLU A 226 12.03 4.94 4.09
CA GLU A 226 13.07 3.93 4.13
C GLU A 226 13.51 3.54 2.72
N ALA A 227 14.77 3.22 2.54
CA ALA A 227 15.23 2.53 1.34
C ALA A 227 14.80 1.06 1.41
N ALA A 228 14.30 0.53 0.31
CA ALA A 228 13.98 -0.89 0.24
C ALA A 228 15.23 -1.74 0.54
N PRO A 229 15.07 -2.87 1.25
CA PRO A 229 16.16 -3.81 1.46
C PRO A 229 16.80 -4.20 0.13
N GLN A 230 18.11 -4.12 0.06
CA GLN A 230 18.85 -4.63 -1.09
C GLN A 230 19.17 -6.10 -0.79
N LEU A 231 18.78 -7.00 -1.70
CA LEU A 231 19.30 -8.35 -1.64
C LEU A 231 20.82 -8.24 -1.76
N LEU A 232 21.55 -8.70 -0.75
CA LEU A 232 22.97 -8.93 -0.87
C LEU A 232 23.13 -9.98 -1.96
N THR A 233 23.47 -9.55 -3.18
CA THR A 233 23.90 -10.49 -4.22
C THR A 233 25.09 -11.20 -3.63
N GLY A 234 24.86 -12.46 -3.22
CA GLY A 234 25.91 -13.33 -2.71
C GLY A 234 27.03 -13.39 -3.75
N GLY A 235 28.22 -12.97 -3.34
CA GLY A 235 29.42 -13.08 -4.14
C GLY A 235 29.83 -14.53 -4.36
#